data_6c405b36b283df2b47a7abe92fea7963
#
_entry.id   6c405b36b283df2b47a7abe92fea7963
#
_cell.length_a   1.000
_cell.length_b   1.000
_cell.length_c   1.000
_cell.angle_alpha   90.00
_cell.angle_beta   90.00
_cell.angle_gamma   90.00
#
_symmetry.space_group_name_H-M   'P 1'
#
loop_
_entity.id
_entity.type
_entity.pdbx_description
1 polymer ?
#
loop_
_entity_poly.entity_id
_entity_poly.type
_entity_poly.pdbx_seq_one_letter_code
_entity_poly.pdbx_strand_id
1 'polypeptide(L)'
;MKYLILIVLVLFVGCKNSDEDRNGHVTKYSMLGPPPQAYHVSIQGPSLIKKIIIKNATLRIIVDNYEESFKKVKKIVEETKGYIYKSNVYSNHQNAKSGTIEIKVPAENLEAFVEKVKAISIMVKSEGITSADHTEEYIDISTRLINKRALENRYREILKSANTTKDILDVESQLSIIRTDIESIEKRVKYLEESSAMSEVSLEIDEPQIDNRIGESISDKIGNGFIFGYRGFFTVLGETITFLISAIPLITIVYLLFIIIKIFRKKRKTKVNIN
;
A
#
# COMPACT_ATOMS: atom_id res chain seq x y z
N MET A 1 -25.09 31.71 -9.58
CA MET A 1 -25.45 30.28 -9.59
C MET A 1 -26.80 29.97 -10.27
N LYS A 2 -27.22 30.74 -11.30
CA LYS A 2 -28.49 30.47 -12.01
C LYS A 2 -28.31 30.08 -13.49
N TYR A 3 -27.08 30.03 -14.00
CA TYR A 3 -26.79 29.72 -15.41
C TYR A 3 -26.08 28.37 -15.63
N LEU A 4 -25.77 27.60 -14.56
CA LEU A 4 -25.10 26.30 -14.65
C LEU A 4 -26.07 25.12 -14.86
N ILE A 5 -27.37 25.32 -14.71
CA ILE A 5 -28.41 24.26 -14.81
C ILE A 5 -28.97 24.14 -16.23
N LEU A 6 -28.66 25.08 -17.13
CA LEU A 6 -29.28 25.15 -18.46
C LEU A 6 -28.43 24.48 -19.56
N ILE A 7 -27.23 23.98 -19.24
CA ILE A 7 -26.30 23.33 -20.21
C ILE A 7 -26.43 21.79 -20.22
N VAL A 8 -27.10 21.19 -19.24
CA VAL A 8 -27.20 19.72 -19.15
C VAL A 8 -28.42 19.13 -19.89
N LEU A 9 -29.31 19.96 -20.43
CA LEU A 9 -30.58 19.50 -21.01
C LEU A 9 -30.65 19.42 -22.55
N VAL A 10 -29.53 19.51 -23.27
CA VAL A 10 -29.52 19.55 -24.77
C VAL A 10 -28.88 18.32 -25.42
N LEU A 11 -28.48 17.27 -24.69
CA LEU A 11 -27.81 16.10 -25.29
C LEU A 11 -28.63 14.79 -25.29
N PHE A 12 -29.97 14.87 -25.27
CA PHE A 12 -30.80 13.68 -25.42
C PHE A 12 -31.83 13.87 -26.55
N VAL A 13 -31.37 13.98 -27.82
CA VAL A 13 -32.26 13.77 -28.96
C VAL A 13 -31.46 13.11 -30.09
N GLY A 14 -31.84 11.89 -30.41
CA GLY A 14 -31.79 11.39 -31.80
C GLY A 14 -30.77 10.30 -32.11
N CYS A 15 -31.13 9.04 -31.93
CA CYS A 15 -30.74 8.00 -32.87
C CYS A 15 -32.02 7.29 -33.36
N LYS A 16 -32.38 7.61 -34.59
CA LYS A 16 -33.47 7.03 -35.34
C LYS A 16 -32.92 5.84 -36.12
N ASN A 17 -33.47 4.65 -35.89
CA ASN A 17 -33.24 3.45 -36.71
C ASN A 17 -33.69 3.72 -38.15
N SER A 18 -32.85 3.41 -39.10
CA SER A 18 -33.25 3.20 -40.49
C SER A 18 -32.95 1.74 -40.86
N ASP A 19 -34.02 0.96 -40.92
CA ASP A 19 -34.03 -0.34 -41.58
C ASP A 19 -33.78 -0.10 -43.07
N GLU A 20 -32.73 -0.67 -43.61
CA GLU A 20 -32.48 -0.72 -45.05
C GLU A 20 -32.41 -2.18 -45.49
N ASP A 21 -33.54 -2.61 -46.10
CA ASP A 21 -33.69 -3.83 -46.85
C ASP A 21 -32.56 -3.96 -47.88
N ARG A 22 -31.74 -5.01 -47.79
CA ARG A 22 -30.91 -5.51 -48.91
C ARG A 22 -31.21 -6.97 -49.14
N ASN A 23 -32.14 -7.17 -50.07
CA ASN A 23 -32.28 -8.40 -50.82
C ASN A 23 -30.97 -8.73 -51.54
N GLY A 24 -30.13 -9.57 -50.93
CA GLY A 24 -28.94 -10.14 -51.55
C GLY A 24 -29.21 -11.60 -51.94
N HIS A 25 -29.23 -11.87 -53.22
CA HIS A 25 -29.31 -13.20 -53.81
C HIS A 25 -28.36 -14.19 -53.13
N VAL A 26 -28.93 -15.17 -52.40
CA VAL A 26 -28.20 -16.30 -51.88
C VAL A 26 -28.11 -17.36 -52.98
N THR A 27 -26.99 -17.44 -53.67
CA THR A 27 -26.66 -18.59 -54.52
C THR A 27 -26.44 -19.82 -53.64
N LYS A 28 -27.35 -20.76 -53.73
CA LYS A 28 -27.24 -22.09 -53.14
C LYS A 28 -26.06 -22.83 -53.75
N TYR A 29 -24.92 -22.87 -53.09
CA TYR A 29 -23.90 -23.89 -53.33
C TYR A 29 -24.29 -25.13 -52.53
N SER A 30 -24.89 -26.09 -53.21
CA SER A 30 -25.09 -27.44 -52.70
C SER A 30 -23.74 -28.19 -52.76
N MET A 31 -22.95 -28.13 -51.69
CA MET A 31 -21.86 -29.08 -51.50
C MET A 31 -22.35 -30.16 -50.54
N LEU A 32 -22.78 -31.29 -51.11
CA LEU A 32 -22.94 -32.55 -50.38
C LEU A 32 -21.54 -33.07 -50.04
N GLY A 33 -21.00 -32.61 -48.92
CA GLY A 33 -19.97 -33.31 -48.17
C GLY A 33 -20.63 -34.03 -46.99
N PRO A 34 -20.17 -35.20 -46.59
CA PRO A 34 -20.71 -35.85 -45.41
C PRO A 34 -20.52 -34.91 -44.21
N PRO A 35 -21.49 -34.81 -43.28
CA PRO A 35 -21.37 -33.94 -42.10
C PRO A 35 -20.08 -34.32 -41.39
N PRO A 36 -19.31 -33.33 -40.91
CA PRO A 36 -18.14 -33.60 -40.09
C PRO A 36 -18.60 -34.44 -38.90
N GLN A 37 -18.03 -35.64 -38.78
CA GLN A 37 -18.27 -36.46 -37.59
C GLN A 37 -17.87 -35.63 -36.39
N ALA A 38 -18.85 -35.32 -35.53
CA ALA A 38 -18.60 -34.72 -34.23
C ALA A 38 -17.67 -35.69 -33.48
N TYR A 39 -16.40 -35.36 -33.45
CA TYR A 39 -15.51 -36.00 -32.50
C TYR A 39 -16.07 -35.68 -31.11
N HIS A 40 -16.78 -36.66 -30.54
CA HIS A 40 -17.06 -36.67 -29.14
C HIS A 40 -15.68 -36.75 -28.44
N VAL A 41 -15.09 -35.62 -28.18
CA VAL A 41 -14.05 -35.52 -27.17
C VAL A 41 -14.77 -35.93 -25.88
N SER A 42 -14.61 -37.19 -25.49
CA SER A 42 -14.97 -37.60 -24.15
C SER A 42 -14.13 -36.73 -23.20
N ILE A 43 -14.79 -35.72 -22.66
CA ILE A 43 -14.29 -35.02 -21.51
C ILE A 43 -14.20 -36.09 -20.40
N GLN A 44 -13.04 -36.74 -20.32
CA GLN A 44 -12.73 -37.60 -19.20
C GLN A 44 -13.07 -36.76 -17.96
N GLY A 45 -13.86 -37.37 -17.06
CA GLY A 45 -14.46 -36.74 -15.90
C GLY A 45 -13.48 -35.88 -15.09
N PRO A 46 -13.93 -35.10 -14.12
CA PRO A 46 -13.18 -33.99 -13.56
C PRO A 46 -11.79 -34.48 -13.15
N SER A 47 -10.80 -34.22 -13.99
CA SER A 47 -9.42 -34.23 -13.53
C SER A 47 -9.45 -33.32 -12.31
N LEU A 48 -9.04 -33.81 -11.15
CA LEU A 48 -8.93 -33.03 -9.92
C LEU A 48 -8.09 -31.81 -10.24
N ILE A 49 -8.77 -30.73 -10.68
CA ILE A 49 -8.10 -29.47 -11.01
C ILE A 49 -7.46 -29.04 -9.68
N LYS A 50 -6.14 -29.09 -9.63
CA LYS A 50 -5.36 -28.61 -8.49
C LYS A 50 -5.73 -27.15 -8.28
N LYS A 51 -6.46 -26.86 -7.20
CA LYS A 51 -6.76 -25.47 -6.82
C LYS A 51 -5.48 -24.78 -6.36
N ILE A 52 -5.25 -23.61 -6.89
CA ILE A 52 -4.12 -22.75 -6.53
C ILE A 52 -4.67 -21.54 -5.77
N ILE A 53 -4.77 -21.68 -4.45
CA ILE A 53 -5.24 -20.63 -3.56
C ILE A 53 -4.04 -20.09 -2.80
N ILE A 54 -3.70 -18.83 -2.99
CA ILE A 54 -2.64 -18.14 -2.28
C ILE A 54 -3.26 -17.43 -1.07
N LYS A 55 -2.82 -17.80 0.14
CA LYS A 55 -3.27 -17.19 1.39
C LYS A 55 -2.13 -16.38 2.00
N ASN A 56 -2.42 -15.16 2.42
CA ASN A 56 -1.49 -14.32 3.18
C ASN A 56 -2.17 -13.79 4.43
N ALA A 57 -1.40 -13.59 5.51
CA ALA A 57 -1.91 -13.02 6.74
C ALA A 57 -1.07 -11.82 7.18
N THR A 58 -1.73 -10.82 7.73
CA THR A 58 -1.09 -9.70 8.41
C THR A 58 -1.65 -9.63 9.81
N LEU A 59 -0.79 -9.67 10.80
CA LEU A 59 -1.16 -9.65 12.20
C LEU A 59 -0.33 -8.63 12.96
N ARG A 60 -1.00 -7.74 13.69
CA ARG A 60 -0.34 -6.80 14.59
C ARG A 60 -0.83 -7.03 16.01
N ILE A 61 0.12 -7.32 16.91
CA ILE A 61 -0.16 -7.66 18.29
C ILE A 61 0.61 -6.79 19.27
N ILE A 62 0.03 -6.61 20.45
CA ILE A 62 0.73 -6.07 21.61
C ILE A 62 1.06 -7.21 22.56
N VAL A 63 2.29 -7.19 23.06
CA VAL A 63 2.80 -8.20 24.01
C VAL A 63 3.40 -7.51 25.21
N ASP A 64 3.46 -8.19 26.34
CA ASP A 64 4.06 -7.65 27.57
C ASP A 64 5.59 -7.50 27.45
N ASN A 65 6.24 -8.51 26.91
CA ASN A 65 7.69 -8.52 26.69
C ASN A 65 8.02 -9.08 25.30
N TYR A 66 8.73 -8.29 24.50
CA TYR A 66 9.10 -8.64 23.13
C TYR A 66 9.95 -9.90 23.07
N GLU A 67 11.00 -10.00 23.91
CA GLU A 67 11.96 -11.12 23.86
C GLU A 67 11.33 -12.45 24.20
N GLU A 68 10.48 -12.48 25.22
CA GLU A 68 9.74 -13.70 25.60
C GLU A 68 8.74 -14.08 24.53
N SER A 69 8.02 -13.12 24.00
CA SER A 69 7.02 -13.33 22.95
C SER A 69 7.67 -13.79 21.65
N PHE A 70 8.81 -13.20 21.29
CA PHE A 70 9.58 -13.65 20.12
C PHE A 70 10.03 -15.12 20.24
N LYS A 71 10.49 -15.55 21.45
CA LYS A 71 10.83 -16.97 21.71
C LYS A 71 9.61 -17.87 21.55
N LYS A 72 8.44 -17.44 22.05
CA LYS A 72 7.18 -18.18 21.90
C LYS A 72 6.75 -18.27 20.44
N VAL A 73 6.83 -17.15 19.69
CA VAL A 73 6.55 -17.12 18.25
C VAL A 73 7.47 -18.07 17.49
N LYS A 74 8.77 -18.06 17.77
CA LYS A 74 9.72 -18.98 17.14
C LYS A 74 9.31 -20.44 17.35
N LYS A 75 8.92 -20.80 18.56
CA LYS A 75 8.43 -22.16 18.87
C LYS A 75 7.14 -22.49 18.10
N ILE A 76 6.19 -21.55 18.02
CA ILE A 76 4.94 -21.73 17.25
C ILE A 76 5.25 -21.94 15.77
N VAL A 77 6.21 -21.19 15.21
CA VAL A 77 6.66 -21.35 13.82
C VAL A 77 7.21 -22.77 13.58
N GLU A 78 8.05 -23.28 14.48
CA GLU A 78 8.59 -24.63 14.40
C GLU A 78 7.48 -25.70 14.49
N GLU A 79 6.54 -25.55 15.45
CA GLU A 79 5.39 -26.45 15.62
C GLU A 79 4.47 -26.49 14.38
N THR A 80 4.32 -25.38 13.70
CA THR A 80 3.49 -25.26 12.48
C THR A 80 4.25 -25.59 11.20
N LYS A 81 5.49 -26.08 11.31
CA LYS A 81 6.40 -26.41 10.20
C LYS A 81 6.69 -25.21 9.30
N GLY A 82 6.67 -24.01 9.86
CA GLY A 82 7.04 -22.77 9.21
C GLY A 82 8.51 -22.44 9.38
N TYR A 83 8.91 -21.31 8.82
CA TYR A 83 10.22 -20.71 9.05
C TYR A 83 10.16 -19.18 8.96
N ILE A 84 11.04 -18.54 9.73
CA ILE A 84 11.23 -17.08 9.67
C ILE A 84 12.27 -16.77 8.59
N TYR A 85 11.93 -15.95 7.61
CA TYR A 85 12.88 -15.55 6.57
C TYR A 85 13.38 -14.13 6.73
N LYS A 86 12.68 -13.29 7.52
CA LYS A 86 13.13 -11.94 7.85
C LYS A 86 12.63 -11.52 9.22
N SER A 87 13.47 -10.84 9.99
CA SER A 87 13.11 -10.27 11.28
C SER A 87 13.83 -8.96 11.48
N ASN A 88 13.09 -7.90 11.73
CA ASN A 88 13.61 -6.57 12.04
C ASN A 88 13.09 -6.14 13.40
N VAL A 89 13.97 -5.67 14.27
CA VAL A 89 13.63 -5.20 15.61
C VAL A 89 14.08 -3.77 15.76
N TYR A 90 13.23 -2.95 16.34
CA TYR A 90 13.49 -1.55 16.63
C TYR A 90 13.28 -1.32 18.12
N SER A 91 14.11 -0.49 18.73
CA SER A 91 13.91 0.01 20.10
C SER A 91 13.66 1.51 20.03
N ASN A 92 12.65 1.97 20.74
CA ASN A 92 12.37 3.39 20.85
C ASN A 92 13.18 4.03 22.00
N HIS A 93 13.08 5.36 22.15
CA HIS A 93 13.79 6.11 23.20
C HIS A 93 13.36 5.75 24.64
N GLN A 94 12.30 4.97 24.81
CA GLN A 94 11.76 4.52 26.10
C GLN A 94 12.08 3.04 26.36
N ASN A 95 13.02 2.45 25.61
CA ASN A 95 13.38 1.03 25.62
C ASN A 95 12.24 0.05 25.30
N ALA A 96 11.06 0.52 24.88
CA ALA A 96 10.04 -0.37 24.35
C ALA A 96 10.48 -0.89 22.98
N LYS A 97 10.38 -2.20 22.79
CA LYS A 97 10.76 -2.87 21.56
C LYS A 97 9.54 -3.05 20.67
N SER A 98 9.74 -2.85 19.39
CA SER A 98 8.81 -3.28 18.35
C SER A 98 9.55 -3.96 17.23
N GLY A 99 8.89 -4.85 16.52
CA GLY A 99 9.53 -5.56 15.44
C GLY A 99 8.54 -6.16 14.45
N THR A 100 9.01 -6.32 13.23
CA THR A 100 8.29 -7.00 12.16
C THR A 100 9.00 -8.29 11.83
N ILE A 101 8.24 -9.38 11.81
CA ILE A 101 8.72 -10.72 11.51
C ILE A 101 7.94 -11.22 10.30
N GLU A 102 8.66 -11.60 9.27
CA GLU A 102 8.09 -12.20 8.06
C GLU A 102 8.33 -13.72 8.10
N ILE A 103 7.25 -14.47 8.02
CA ILE A 103 7.19 -15.90 8.29
C ILE A 103 6.54 -16.60 7.10
N LYS A 104 7.07 -17.74 6.72
CA LYS A 104 6.41 -18.69 5.80
C LYS A 104 5.87 -19.86 6.59
N VAL A 105 4.57 -20.15 6.40
CA VAL A 105 3.86 -21.25 7.07
C VAL A 105 3.12 -22.06 6.00
N PRO A 106 3.10 -23.41 6.08
CA PRO A 106 2.27 -24.21 5.19
C PRO A 106 0.82 -23.71 5.19
N ALA A 107 0.23 -23.57 4.00
CA ALA A 107 -1.09 -22.97 3.83
C ALA A 107 -2.20 -23.67 4.64
N GLU A 108 -2.04 -24.96 4.89
CA GLU A 108 -2.93 -25.77 5.73
C GLU A 108 -2.85 -25.42 7.23
N ASN A 109 -1.70 -24.89 7.69
CA ASN A 109 -1.45 -24.56 9.08
C ASN A 109 -1.60 -23.08 9.40
N LEU A 110 -1.92 -22.22 8.41
CA LEU A 110 -1.99 -20.77 8.57
C LEU A 110 -2.95 -20.35 9.69
N GLU A 111 -4.16 -20.89 9.70
CA GLU A 111 -5.20 -20.52 10.67
C GLU A 111 -4.79 -20.95 12.09
N ALA A 112 -4.24 -22.17 12.22
CA ALA A 112 -3.72 -22.65 13.50
C ALA A 112 -2.54 -21.80 14.00
N PHE A 113 -1.67 -21.36 13.12
CA PHE A 113 -0.59 -20.43 13.43
C PHE A 113 -1.12 -19.10 13.97
N VAL A 114 -2.04 -18.47 13.24
CA VAL A 114 -2.64 -17.18 13.63
C VAL A 114 -3.29 -17.28 15.01
N GLU A 115 -4.09 -18.31 15.27
CA GLU A 115 -4.74 -18.51 16.58
C GLU A 115 -3.73 -18.71 17.71
N LYS A 116 -2.66 -19.47 17.49
CA LYS A 116 -1.59 -19.65 18.50
C LYS A 116 -0.86 -18.34 18.79
N VAL A 117 -0.61 -17.52 17.77
CA VAL A 117 0.05 -16.21 17.94
C VAL A 117 -0.88 -15.25 18.70
N LYS A 118 -2.18 -15.25 18.41
CA LYS A 118 -3.16 -14.45 19.15
C LYS A 118 -3.20 -14.82 20.63
N ALA A 119 -3.07 -16.10 20.96
CA ALA A 119 -3.11 -16.61 22.34
C ALA A 119 -1.94 -16.10 23.21
N ILE A 120 -0.82 -15.69 22.63
CA ILE A 120 0.32 -15.14 23.39
C ILE A 120 0.28 -13.60 23.50
N SER A 121 -0.66 -12.93 22.83
CA SER A 121 -0.80 -11.48 22.85
C SER A 121 -1.67 -11.00 24.01
N ILE A 122 -1.38 -9.78 24.48
CA ILE A 122 -2.27 -9.06 25.39
C ILE A 122 -3.45 -8.50 24.60
N MET A 123 -3.18 -7.99 23.41
CA MET A 123 -4.18 -7.39 22.53
C MET A 123 -3.80 -7.58 21.07
N VAL A 124 -4.79 -7.89 20.25
CA VAL A 124 -4.67 -7.87 18.79
C VAL A 124 -5.10 -6.49 18.29
N LYS A 125 -4.18 -5.74 17.70
CA LYS A 125 -4.48 -4.43 17.08
C LYS A 125 -5.16 -4.57 15.73
N SER A 126 -4.68 -5.49 14.92
CA SER A 126 -5.27 -5.78 13.61
C SER A 126 -4.96 -7.20 13.19
N GLU A 127 -5.90 -7.81 12.49
CA GLU A 127 -5.79 -9.11 11.87
C GLU A 127 -6.40 -9.02 10.47
N GLY A 128 -5.71 -9.53 9.48
CA GLY A 128 -6.19 -9.62 8.12
C GLY A 128 -5.70 -10.91 7.47
N ILE A 129 -6.61 -11.71 6.94
CA ILE A 129 -6.29 -12.88 6.13
C ILE A 129 -6.87 -12.64 4.75
N THR A 130 -6.02 -12.70 3.74
CA THR A 130 -6.42 -12.58 2.33
C THR A 130 -6.23 -13.92 1.64
N SER A 131 -7.17 -14.26 0.77
CA SER A 131 -7.11 -15.46 -0.05
C SER A 131 -7.43 -15.08 -1.49
N ALA A 132 -6.55 -15.47 -2.42
CA ALA A 132 -6.73 -15.23 -3.84
C ALA A 132 -6.71 -16.57 -4.58
N ASP A 133 -7.71 -16.82 -5.42
CA ASP A 133 -7.78 -18.01 -6.27
C ASP A 133 -7.09 -17.72 -7.60
N HIS A 134 -5.97 -18.38 -7.83
CA HIS A 134 -5.15 -18.29 -9.04
C HIS A 134 -5.27 -19.54 -9.92
N THR A 135 -6.32 -20.35 -9.71
CA THR A 135 -6.49 -21.62 -10.44
C THR A 135 -6.60 -21.42 -11.95
N GLU A 136 -7.38 -20.40 -12.37
CA GLU A 136 -7.54 -20.08 -13.80
C GLU A 136 -6.22 -19.62 -14.43
N GLU A 137 -5.50 -18.72 -13.77
CA GLU A 137 -4.18 -18.27 -14.21
C GLU A 137 -3.20 -19.46 -14.34
N TYR A 138 -3.19 -20.34 -13.35
CA TYR A 138 -2.33 -21.53 -13.37
C TYR A 138 -2.63 -22.46 -14.53
N ILE A 139 -3.91 -22.70 -14.84
CA ILE A 139 -4.33 -23.53 -15.96
C ILE A 139 -3.89 -22.90 -17.29
N ASP A 140 -4.12 -21.59 -17.47
CA ASP A 140 -3.73 -20.88 -18.70
C ASP A 140 -2.23 -20.96 -18.94
N ILE A 141 -1.41 -20.56 -17.94
CA ILE A 141 0.04 -20.56 -18.11
C ILE A 141 0.63 -21.97 -18.26
N SER A 142 0.04 -22.97 -17.57
CA SER A 142 0.45 -24.37 -17.72
C SER A 142 0.17 -24.89 -19.15
N THR A 143 -0.98 -24.53 -19.70
CA THR A 143 -1.33 -24.86 -21.10
C THR A 143 -0.38 -24.17 -22.07
N ARG A 144 -0.05 -22.89 -21.83
CA ARG A 144 0.94 -22.15 -22.64
C ARG A 144 2.32 -22.79 -22.56
N LEU A 145 2.73 -23.28 -21.38
CA LEU A 145 3.99 -24.00 -21.21
C LEU A 145 4.05 -25.25 -22.07
N ILE A 146 2.98 -26.06 -22.05
CA ILE A 146 2.88 -27.27 -22.88
C ILE A 146 3.02 -26.94 -24.36
N ASN A 147 2.30 -25.90 -24.82
CA ASN A 147 2.33 -25.49 -26.23
C ASN A 147 3.73 -24.94 -26.62
N LYS A 148 4.39 -24.16 -25.76
CA LYS A 148 5.75 -23.67 -26.04
C LYS A 148 6.78 -24.79 -26.07
N ARG A 149 6.69 -25.78 -25.18
CA ARG A 149 7.55 -26.98 -25.22
C ARG A 149 7.32 -27.84 -26.50
N ALA A 150 6.07 -27.97 -26.93
CA ALA A 150 5.78 -28.63 -28.18
C ALA A 150 6.38 -27.87 -29.38
N LEU A 151 6.29 -26.56 -29.39
CA LEU A 151 6.90 -25.70 -30.40
C LEU A 151 8.44 -25.81 -30.39
N GLU A 152 9.07 -25.80 -29.21
CA GLU A 152 10.52 -26.01 -29.07
C GLU A 152 10.94 -27.36 -29.70
N ASN A 153 10.20 -28.42 -29.40
CA ASN A 153 10.51 -29.73 -29.96
C ASN A 153 10.40 -29.72 -31.49
N ARG A 154 9.38 -29.06 -32.06
CA ARG A 154 9.23 -28.93 -33.52
C ARG A 154 10.40 -28.16 -34.13
N TYR A 155 10.86 -27.07 -33.53
CA TYR A 155 12.03 -26.35 -34.03
C TYR A 155 13.32 -27.18 -33.92
N ARG A 156 13.47 -28.01 -32.87
CA ARG A 156 14.57 -28.97 -32.76
C ARG A 156 14.58 -30.01 -33.89
N GLU A 157 13.39 -30.45 -34.31
CA GLU A 157 13.26 -31.35 -35.48
C GLU A 157 13.64 -30.65 -36.79
N ILE A 158 13.17 -29.42 -36.99
CA ILE A 158 13.55 -28.60 -38.15
C ILE A 158 15.06 -28.38 -38.17
N LEU A 159 15.68 -28.09 -37.02
CA LEU A 159 17.13 -27.91 -36.91
C LEU A 159 17.91 -29.16 -37.35
N LYS A 160 17.42 -30.37 -37.05
CA LYS A 160 18.03 -31.62 -37.50
C LYS A 160 17.97 -31.81 -39.02
N SER A 161 17.00 -31.19 -39.68
CA SER A 161 16.81 -31.27 -41.15
C SER A 161 17.39 -30.05 -41.89
N ALA A 162 17.90 -29.05 -41.20
CA ALA A 162 18.49 -27.87 -41.80
C ALA A 162 19.82 -28.19 -42.48
N ASN A 163 19.98 -27.76 -43.72
CA ASN A 163 21.16 -28.08 -44.54
C ASN A 163 22.03 -26.87 -44.83
N THR A 164 21.53 -25.64 -44.61
CA THR A 164 22.31 -24.42 -44.85
C THR A 164 22.66 -23.73 -43.51
N THR A 165 23.84 -23.11 -43.47
CA THR A 165 24.26 -22.34 -42.31
C THR A 165 23.27 -21.23 -41.93
N LYS A 166 22.61 -20.63 -42.94
CA LYS A 166 21.59 -19.60 -42.73
C LYS A 166 20.37 -20.18 -42.01
N ASP A 167 19.82 -21.30 -42.50
CA ASP A 167 18.66 -21.92 -41.87
C ASP A 167 18.95 -22.38 -40.45
N ILE A 168 20.15 -22.88 -40.17
CA ILE A 168 20.62 -23.25 -38.83
C ILE A 168 20.60 -22.05 -37.92
N LEU A 169 21.19 -20.91 -38.31
CA LEU A 169 21.22 -19.70 -37.52
C LEU A 169 19.82 -19.10 -37.27
N ASP A 170 18.96 -19.13 -38.29
CA ASP A 170 17.58 -18.65 -38.15
C ASP A 170 16.80 -19.51 -37.16
N VAL A 171 16.90 -20.83 -37.21
CA VAL A 171 16.24 -21.78 -36.31
C VAL A 171 16.81 -21.66 -34.89
N GLU A 172 18.13 -21.56 -34.72
CA GLU A 172 18.78 -21.37 -33.40
C GLU A 172 18.33 -20.06 -32.75
N SER A 173 18.18 -18.98 -33.54
CA SER A 173 17.64 -17.72 -33.04
C SER A 173 16.21 -17.88 -32.48
N GLN A 174 15.33 -18.57 -33.21
CA GLN A 174 13.97 -18.87 -32.76
C GLN A 174 13.96 -19.78 -31.53
N LEU A 175 14.81 -20.80 -31.48
CA LEU A 175 14.95 -21.65 -30.30
C LEU A 175 15.39 -20.88 -29.06
N SER A 176 16.30 -19.93 -29.22
CA SER A 176 16.73 -19.06 -28.10
C SER A 176 15.55 -18.27 -27.53
N ILE A 177 14.73 -17.66 -28.39
CA ILE A 177 13.54 -16.90 -27.99
C ILE A 177 12.53 -17.82 -27.26
N ILE A 178 12.23 -18.99 -27.85
CA ILE A 178 11.28 -19.93 -27.26
C ILE A 178 11.74 -20.44 -25.89
N ARG A 179 13.04 -20.72 -25.71
CA ARG A 179 13.59 -21.13 -24.42
C ARG A 179 13.47 -20.05 -23.37
N THR A 180 13.73 -18.79 -23.73
CA THR A 180 13.52 -17.65 -22.82
C THR A 180 12.06 -17.53 -22.38
N ASP A 181 11.12 -17.72 -23.31
CA ASP A 181 9.68 -17.72 -23.01
C ASP A 181 9.32 -18.88 -22.06
N ILE A 182 9.82 -20.09 -22.33
CA ILE A 182 9.60 -21.28 -21.48
C ILE A 182 10.11 -21.01 -20.07
N GLU A 183 11.34 -20.54 -19.92
CA GLU A 183 11.93 -20.24 -18.61
C GLU A 183 11.10 -19.20 -17.84
N SER A 184 10.59 -18.18 -18.51
CA SER A 184 9.74 -17.17 -17.92
C SER A 184 8.42 -17.76 -17.40
N ILE A 185 7.77 -18.60 -18.22
CA ILE A 185 6.53 -19.26 -17.86
C ILE A 185 6.75 -20.27 -16.72
N GLU A 186 7.81 -21.06 -16.77
CA GLU A 186 8.18 -22.01 -15.71
C GLU A 186 8.39 -21.33 -14.37
N LYS A 187 9.06 -20.17 -14.35
CA LYS A 187 9.23 -19.36 -13.13
C LYS A 187 7.87 -18.92 -12.57
N ARG A 188 6.93 -18.53 -13.43
CA ARG A 188 5.60 -18.11 -12.97
C ARG A 188 4.78 -19.28 -12.44
N VAL A 189 4.79 -20.44 -13.12
CA VAL A 189 4.15 -21.67 -12.65
C VAL A 189 4.69 -22.06 -11.28
N LYS A 190 6.00 -22.13 -11.14
CA LYS A 190 6.69 -22.44 -9.88
C LYS A 190 6.30 -21.48 -8.76
N TYR A 191 6.28 -20.18 -9.06
CA TYR A 191 5.86 -19.15 -8.10
C TYR A 191 4.44 -19.39 -7.56
N LEU A 192 3.48 -19.68 -8.44
CA LEU A 192 2.10 -19.95 -8.03
C LEU A 192 2.00 -21.22 -7.19
N GLU A 193 2.73 -22.26 -7.55
CA GLU A 193 2.77 -23.52 -6.79
C GLU A 193 3.37 -23.32 -5.39
N GLU A 194 4.52 -22.66 -5.30
CA GLU A 194 5.18 -22.38 -4.03
C GLU A 194 4.35 -21.45 -3.13
N SER A 195 3.75 -20.40 -3.72
CA SER A 195 2.91 -19.46 -2.97
C SER A 195 1.60 -20.08 -2.50
N SER A 196 1.06 -21.07 -3.23
CA SER A 196 -0.13 -21.79 -2.78
C SER A 196 0.18 -22.84 -1.71
N ALA A 197 1.41 -23.36 -1.68
CA ALA A 197 1.86 -24.31 -0.68
C ALA A 197 2.26 -23.65 0.66
N MET A 198 2.85 -22.44 0.58
CA MET A 198 3.37 -21.72 1.72
C MET A 198 2.75 -20.30 1.77
N SER A 199 1.99 -20.04 2.81
CA SER A 199 1.42 -18.72 3.11
C SER A 199 2.46 -17.80 3.73
N GLU A 200 2.39 -16.54 3.36
CA GLU A 200 3.21 -15.48 3.94
C GLU A 200 2.47 -14.80 5.08
N VAL A 201 3.13 -14.68 6.22
CA VAL A 201 2.60 -14.01 7.41
C VAL A 201 3.52 -12.85 7.77
N SER A 202 2.97 -11.64 7.75
CA SER A 202 3.61 -10.45 8.30
C SER A 202 3.12 -10.22 9.72
N LEU A 203 3.97 -10.50 10.69
CA LEU A 203 3.68 -10.34 12.12
C LEU A 203 4.41 -9.12 12.68
N GLU A 204 3.65 -8.13 13.12
CA GLU A 204 4.16 -6.97 13.83
C GLU A 204 3.90 -7.13 15.32
N ILE A 205 4.95 -7.05 16.11
CA ILE A 205 4.92 -7.20 17.56
C ILE A 205 5.34 -5.88 18.19
N ASP A 206 4.47 -5.31 19.01
CA ASP A 206 4.72 -4.08 19.76
C ASP A 206 4.70 -4.34 21.27
N GLU A 207 5.66 -3.80 22.00
CA GLU A 207 5.51 -3.62 23.45
C GLU A 207 4.66 -2.36 23.73
N PRO A 208 3.82 -2.37 24.77
CA PRO A 208 3.05 -1.20 25.14
C PRO A 208 4.02 -0.06 25.51
N GLN A 209 3.84 1.08 24.86
CA GLN A 209 4.51 2.28 25.32
C GLN A 209 3.87 2.66 26.65
N ILE A 210 4.62 2.55 27.73
CA ILE A 210 4.19 3.13 29.00
C ILE A 210 4.25 4.64 28.78
N ASP A 211 3.11 5.25 28.49
CA ASP A 211 3.00 6.69 28.49
C ASP A 211 3.22 7.14 29.92
N ASN A 212 4.46 7.51 30.24
CA ASN A 212 4.84 8.01 31.56
C ASN A 212 4.01 9.24 31.99
N ARG A 213 3.15 9.76 31.11
CA ARG A 213 2.17 10.78 31.46
C ARG A 213 1.07 10.29 32.41
N ILE A 214 0.83 8.96 32.49
CA ILE A 214 -0.12 8.40 33.47
C ILE A 214 0.57 8.21 34.83
N GLY A 215 1.90 8.11 34.84
CA GLY A 215 2.73 8.01 36.05
C GLY A 215 3.35 9.32 36.53
N GLU A 216 3.01 10.49 35.92
CA GLU A 216 3.39 11.76 36.50
C GLU A 216 2.80 11.84 37.89
N SER A 217 3.68 11.63 38.88
CA SER A 217 3.33 11.79 40.29
C SER A 217 2.68 13.19 40.47
N ILE A 218 1.72 13.30 41.37
CA ILE A 218 1.13 14.60 41.71
C ILE A 218 2.23 15.64 41.99
N SER A 219 3.37 15.18 42.52
CA SER A 219 4.57 16.01 42.69
C SER A 219 5.16 16.54 41.38
N ASP A 220 5.17 15.72 40.30
CA ASP A 220 5.70 16.14 38.99
C ASP A 220 4.74 17.13 38.31
N LYS A 221 3.43 16.93 38.46
CA LYS A 221 2.42 17.88 37.97
C LYS A 221 2.51 19.22 38.69
N ILE A 222 2.73 19.21 40.02
CA ILE A 222 2.93 20.41 40.82
C ILE A 222 4.27 21.07 40.45
N GLY A 223 5.35 20.30 40.32
CA GLY A 223 6.66 20.81 39.93
C GLY A 223 6.66 21.44 38.53
N ASN A 224 6.07 20.76 37.56
CA ASN A 224 5.92 21.27 36.20
C ASN A 224 4.99 22.49 36.15
N GLY A 225 3.88 22.49 36.90
CA GLY A 225 2.98 23.63 37.01
C GLY A 225 3.68 24.86 37.60
N PHE A 226 4.55 24.67 38.61
CA PHE A 226 5.33 25.75 39.20
C PHE A 226 6.37 26.31 38.22
N ILE A 227 7.08 25.46 37.49
CA ILE A 227 8.06 25.87 36.47
C ILE A 227 7.37 26.60 35.30
N PHE A 228 6.22 26.14 34.85
CA PHE A 228 5.42 26.82 33.81
C PHE A 228 4.89 28.18 34.33
N GLY A 229 4.37 28.24 35.54
CA GLY A 229 3.92 29.48 36.16
C GLY A 229 5.05 30.49 36.33
N TYR A 230 6.21 30.06 36.84
CA TYR A 230 7.41 30.88 36.98
C TYR A 230 7.89 31.42 35.60
N ARG A 231 8.02 30.57 34.60
CA ARG A 231 8.40 31.02 33.27
C ARG A 231 7.39 31.97 32.65
N GLY A 232 6.10 31.66 32.75
CA GLY A 232 5.02 32.54 32.28
C GLY A 232 5.06 33.92 32.95
N PHE A 233 5.28 33.99 34.27
CA PHE A 233 5.41 35.24 35.01
C PHE A 233 6.56 36.10 34.45
N PHE A 234 7.75 35.53 34.29
CA PHE A 234 8.91 36.28 33.77
C PHE A 234 8.75 36.66 32.30
N THR A 235 8.06 35.90 31.51
CA THR A 235 7.74 36.26 30.12
C THR A 235 6.83 37.49 30.07
N VAL A 236 5.73 37.48 30.81
CA VAL A 236 4.80 38.62 30.89
C VAL A 236 5.51 39.87 31.47
N LEU A 237 6.35 39.71 32.50
CA LEU A 237 7.11 40.81 33.09
C LEU A 237 8.10 41.40 32.09
N GLY A 238 8.79 40.56 31.28
CA GLY A 238 9.68 40.99 30.22
C GLY A 238 8.95 41.76 29.12
N GLU A 239 7.81 41.26 28.64
CA GLU A 239 6.98 41.93 27.66
C GLU A 239 6.45 43.27 28.15
N THR A 240 6.03 43.36 29.44
CA THR A 240 5.56 44.61 30.05
C THR A 240 6.67 45.65 30.10
N ILE A 241 7.88 45.26 30.50
CA ILE A 241 9.04 46.16 30.52
C ILE A 241 9.40 46.62 29.10
N THR A 242 9.39 45.74 28.13
CA THR A 242 9.68 46.06 26.74
C THR A 242 8.65 47.05 26.19
N PHE A 243 7.36 46.86 26.52
CA PHE A 243 6.31 47.80 26.14
C PHE A 243 6.51 49.20 26.74
N LEU A 244 6.84 49.28 28.03
CA LEU A 244 7.11 50.55 28.70
C LEU A 244 8.31 51.29 28.06
N ILE A 245 9.39 50.58 27.75
CA ILE A 245 10.57 51.16 27.11
C ILE A 245 10.23 51.65 25.71
N SER A 246 9.45 50.89 24.95
CA SER A 246 9.04 51.27 23.59
C SER A 246 8.08 52.46 23.53
N ALA A 247 7.37 52.75 24.63
CA ALA A 247 6.49 53.92 24.75
C ALA A 247 7.26 55.24 24.97
N ILE A 248 8.50 55.23 25.45
CA ILE A 248 9.30 56.42 25.75
C ILE A 248 9.44 57.37 24.54
N PRO A 249 9.82 56.90 23.32
CA PRO A 249 9.98 57.82 22.17
C PRO A 249 8.65 58.45 21.77
N LEU A 250 7.53 57.72 21.95
CA LEU A 250 6.22 58.25 21.62
C LEU A 250 5.79 59.36 22.58
N ILE A 251 6.05 59.15 23.88
CA ILE A 251 5.80 60.16 24.96
C ILE A 251 6.66 61.42 24.71
N THR A 252 7.92 61.27 24.30
CA THR A 252 8.81 62.41 24.06
C THR A 252 8.33 63.23 22.84
N ILE A 253 7.85 62.56 21.78
CA ILE A 253 7.28 63.26 20.62
C ILE A 253 6.02 64.06 21.02
N VAL A 254 5.10 63.43 21.76
CA VAL A 254 3.89 64.13 22.25
C VAL A 254 4.23 65.29 23.13
N TYR A 255 5.22 65.20 24.02
CA TYR A 255 5.68 66.25 24.87
C TYR A 255 6.29 67.43 24.07
N LEU A 256 7.09 67.15 23.08
CA LEU A 256 7.64 68.16 22.18
C LEU A 256 6.53 68.89 21.39
N LEU A 257 5.54 68.19 20.87
CA LEU A 257 4.38 68.79 20.21
C LEU A 257 3.60 69.71 21.16
N PHE A 258 3.42 69.29 22.41
CA PHE A 258 2.77 70.11 23.45
C PHE A 258 3.53 71.40 23.73
N ILE A 259 4.86 71.32 23.83
CA ILE A 259 5.70 72.53 24.00
C ILE A 259 5.57 73.47 22.80
N ILE A 260 5.62 72.95 21.58
CA ILE A 260 5.48 73.74 20.33
C ILE A 260 4.12 74.45 20.31
N ILE A 261 3.05 73.76 20.60
CA ILE A 261 1.69 74.33 20.66
C ILE A 261 1.62 75.43 21.77
N LYS A 262 2.22 75.19 22.92
CA LYS A 262 2.27 76.17 24.04
C LYS A 262 3.01 77.46 23.65
N ILE A 263 4.15 77.33 22.92
CA ILE A 263 4.92 78.47 22.42
C ILE A 263 4.12 79.26 21.35
N PHE A 264 3.44 78.58 20.40
CA PHE A 264 2.60 79.23 19.42
C PHE A 264 1.39 79.93 20.03
N ARG A 265 0.76 79.36 21.06
CA ARG A 265 -0.33 80.01 21.79
C ARG A 265 0.16 81.27 22.59
N LYS A 266 1.36 81.21 23.11
CA LYS A 266 1.95 82.38 23.83
C LYS A 266 2.25 83.50 22.83
N LYS A 267 2.82 83.22 21.64
CA LYS A 267 3.09 84.25 20.61
C LYS A 267 1.84 84.87 20.03
N ARG A 268 0.71 84.18 19.99
CA ARG A 268 -0.60 84.75 19.53
C ARG A 268 -1.19 85.72 20.56
N LYS A 269 -1.01 85.46 21.84
CA LYS A 269 -1.52 86.37 22.91
C LYS A 269 -0.73 87.70 22.97
N THR A 270 0.56 87.69 22.61
CA THR A 270 1.40 88.89 22.60
C THR A 270 1.13 89.85 21.41
N LYS A 271 0.51 89.37 20.32
CA LYS A 271 0.14 90.20 19.15
C LYS A 271 -1.23 90.90 19.29
N VAL A 272 -2.05 90.56 20.25
CA VAL A 272 -3.38 91.15 20.46
C VAL A 272 -3.34 92.34 21.40
N ASN A 273 -2.17 92.63 22.08
CA ASN A 273 -2.06 93.73 23.07
C ASN A 273 -1.28 94.96 22.52
N ILE A 274 -1.13 95.07 21.15
CA ILE A 274 -0.56 96.25 20.50
C ILE A 274 -1.54 96.68 19.33
N ASN A 275 -2.72 97.18 19.79
CA ASN A 275 -3.56 98.15 18.99
C ASN A 275 -4.45 98.86 19.94
#